data_52e264b775fa96b401e89ee994438453
#
_entry.id   52e264b775fa96b401e89ee994438453
#
_cell.length_a   1.000
_cell.length_b   1.000
_cell.length_c   1.000
_cell.angle_alpha   90.00
_cell.angle_beta   90.00
_cell.angle_gamma   90.00
#
_symmetry.space_group_name_H-M   'P 1'
#
loop_
_entity.id
_entity.type
_entity.pdbx_description
1 polymer ?
#
loop_
_entity_poly.entity_id
_entity_poly.type
_entity_poly.pdbx_seq_one_letter_code
_entity_poly.pdbx_strand_id
1 'polypeptide(L)'
;MIVGSVLTFAFSLSVPEPTKDFFVNDFAGVISSSDKAKIQKAGEKLYNQCKAQVVVATIETLDGNSIEDYSLAMARSWKIGDSEKNNGVLLLLAVKERKVRIEVGYGLEGALPDSKTGRLLDLYAIPPFKNNDFSGGLSAVYNALI
;
A
#
# COMPACT_ATOMS: atom_id res chain seq x y z
N MET A 1 -29.82 -26.47 -4.60
CA MET A 1 -29.41 -25.70 -4.69
C MET A 1 -28.12 -25.12 -4.48
N ILE A 2 -27.66 -24.47 -5.29
CA ILE A 2 -26.40 -23.98 -5.40
C ILE A 2 -26.27 -22.65 -4.87
N VAL A 3 -27.12 -22.29 -4.08
CA VAL A 3 -27.18 -20.96 -3.53
C VAL A 3 -25.94 -20.60 -2.73
N GLY A 4 -25.40 -21.56 -2.01
CA GLY A 4 -24.24 -21.32 -1.17
C GLY A 4 -23.00 -20.89 -1.94
N SER A 5 -22.78 -21.45 -3.11
CA SER A 5 -21.60 -21.11 -3.89
C SER A 5 -21.70 -19.70 -4.47
N VAL A 6 -22.89 -19.25 -4.78
CA VAL A 6 -23.08 -17.90 -5.28
C VAL A 6 -22.73 -16.88 -4.20
N LEU A 7 -23.12 -17.16 -2.95
CA LEU A 7 -22.82 -16.25 -1.85
C LEU A 7 -21.31 -16.12 -1.62
N THR A 8 -20.58 -17.20 -1.83
CA THR A 8 -19.13 -17.19 -1.67
C THR A 8 -18.49 -16.17 -2.60
N PHE A 9 -18.93 -16.14 -3.84
CA PHE A 9 -18.36 -15.20 -4.81
C PHE A 9 -18.72 -13.76 -4.54
N ALA A 10 -19.88 -13.54 -3.94
CA ALA A 10 -20.33 -12.18 -3.67
C ALA A 10 -19.41 -11.42 -2.73
N PHE A 11 -18.59 -12.12 -1.95
CA PHE A 11 -17.67 -11.49 -1.00
C PHE A 11 -16.22 -11.46 -1.47
N SER A 12 -15.97 -11.90 -2.70
CA SER A 12 -14.63 -11.83 -3.26
C SER A 12 -14.27 -10.38 -3.56
N LEU A 13 -13.18 -9.93 -2.97
CA LEU A 13 -12.65 -8.59 -3.23
C LEU A 13 -11.68 -8.66 -4.40
N SER A 14 -11.98 -7.89 -5.45
CA SER A 14 -11.15 -7.85 -6.64
C SER A 14 -10.18 -6.68 -6.56
N VAL A 15 -8.88 -6.96 -6.75
CA VAL A 15 -7.85 -5.94 -6.78
C VAL A 15 -7.13 -6.00 -8.14
N PRO A 16 -6.59 -4.86 -8.63
CA PRO A 16 -5.85 -4.86 -9.89
C PRO A 16 -4.54 -5.62 -9.75
N GLU A 17 -4.00 -6.06 -10.90
CA GLU A 17 -2.68 -6.67 -10.92
C GLU A 17 -1.62 -5.59 -10.69
N PRO A 18 -0.47 -5.92 -10.09
CA PRO A 18 0.59 -4.92 -9.89
C PRO A 18 1.18 -4.51 -11.23
N THR A 19 1.74 -3.29 -11.28
CA THR A 19 2.50 -2.86 -12.45
C THR A 19 3.82 -3.62 -12.52
N LYS A 20 4.48 -3.56 -13.67
CA LYS A 20 5.77 -4.26 -13.83
C LYS A 20 6.85 -3.69 -12.90
N ASP A 21 6.74 -2.42 -12.52
CA ASP A 21 7.69 -1.81 -11.62
C ASP A 21 7.55 -2.31 -10.18
N PHE A 22 6.38 -2.79 -9.83
CA PHE A 22 6.02 -3.41 -8.57
C PHE A 22 6.09 -2.50 -7.33
N PHE A 23 7.16 -1.77 -7.10
CA PHE A 23 7.31 -0.98 -5.86
C PHE A 23 6.47 0.30 -5.87
N VAL A 24 6.05 0.78 -7.04
CA VAL A 24 5.13 1.91 -7.14
C VAL A 24 4.06 1.63 -8.19
N ASN A 25 2.79 1.67 -7.77
CA ASN A 25 1.63 1.28 -8.59
C ASN A 25 0.59 2.40 -8.52
N ASP A 26 0.71 3.37 -9.42
CA ASP A 26 -0.09 4.59 -9.39
C ASP A 26 -1.32 4.49 -10.28
N PHE A 27 -2.29 3.68 -9.89
CA PHE A 27 -3.50 3.50 -10.68
C PHE A 27 -4.39 4.75 -10.73
N ALA A 28 -4.29 5.61 -9.73
CA ALA A 28 -5.07 6.85 -9.69
C ALA A 28 -4.39 8.01 -10.40
N GLY A 29 -3.12 7.85 -10.80
CA GLY A 29 -2.41 8.89 -11.54
C GLY A 29 -2.07 10.12 -10.74
N VAL A 30 -1.75 9.96 -9.45
CA VAL A 30 -1.50 11.11 -8.55
C VAL A 30 -0.04 11.23 -8.10
N ILE A 31 0.84 10.34 -8.53
CA ILE A 31 2.26 10.40 -8.16
C ILE A 31 3.06 10.95 -9.34
N SER A 32 3.90 11.96 -9.09
CA SER A 32 4.73 12.55 -10.14
C SER A 32 5.75 11.55 -10.67
N SER A 33 6.19 11.72 -11.91
CA SER A 33 7.21 10.85 -12.51
C SER A 33 8.49 10.84 -11.70
N SER A 34 8.88 12.00 -11.16
CA SER A 34 10.07 12.14 -10.31
C SER A 34 9.94 11.32 -9.03
N ASP A 35 8.79 11.41 -8.36
CA ASP A 35 8.57 10.66 -7.12
C ASP A 35 8.44 9.17 -7.38
N LYS A 36 7.81 8.76 -8.50
CA LYS A 36 7.77 7.35 -8.90
C LYS A 36 9.17 6.78 -9.04
N ALA A 37 10.05 7.50 -9.74
CA ALA A 37 11.42 7.03 -9.96
C ALA A 37 12.18 6.89 -8.65
N LYS A 38 12.02 7.85 -7.75
CA LYS A 38 12.68 7.81 -6.45
C LYS A 38 12.19 6.65 -5.59
N ILE A 39 10.88 6.44 -5.55
CA ILE A 39 10.27 5.35 -4.78
C ILE A 39 10.70 4.00 -5.33
N GLN A 40 10.65 3.83 -6.64
CA GLN A 40 11.05 2.58 -7.28
C GLN A 40 12.50 2.25 -6.97
N LYS A 41 13.38 3.22 -7.10
CA LYS A 41 14.81 3.03 -6.83
C LYS A 41 15.06 2.69 -5.36
N ALA A 42 14.39 3.37 -4.45
CA ALA A 42 14.55 3.11 -3.02
C ALA A 42 14.02 1.72 -2.65
N GLY A 43 12.89 1.31 -3.24
CA GLY A 43 12.33 -0.02 -3.01
C GLY A 43 13.23 -1.14 -3.52
N GLU A 44 13.80 -0.96 -4.71
CA GLU A 44 14.73 -1.93 -5.27
C GLU A 44 15.98 -2.04 -4.39
N LYS A 45 16.50 -0.91 -3.93
CA LYS A 45 17.68 -0.90 -3.07
C LYS A 45 17.43 -1.65 -1.77
N LEU A 46 16.30 -1.39 -1.12
CA LEU A 46 15.95 -2.07 0.12
C LEU A 46 15.81 -3.57 -0.11
N TYR A 47 15.12 -3.95 -1.17
CA TYR A 47 14.94 -5.36 -1.51
C TYR A 47 16.28 -6.07 -1.72
N ASN A 48 17.21 -5.41 -2.41
CA ASN A 48 18.53 -5.99 -2.65
C ASN A 48 19.33 -6.13 -1.36
N GLN A 49 19.13 -5.23 -0.39
CA GLN A 49 19.86 -5.27 0.87
C GLN A 49 19.32 -6.32 1.85
N CYS A 50 18.02 -6.49 1.96
CA CYS A 50 17.45 -7.34 3.01
C CYS A 50 16.20 -8.12 2.59
N LYS A 51 15.84 -8.06 1.31
CA LYS A 51 14.66 -8.74 0.75
C LYS A 51 13.32 -8.26 1.30
N ALA A 52 13.30 -7.19 2.08
CA ALA A 52 12.06 -6.56 2.49
C ALA A 52 11.46 -5.80 1.30
N GLN A 53 10.14 -5.80 1.20
CA GLN A 53 9.44 -5.10 0.12
C GLN A 53 8.52 -4.04 0.72
N VAL A 54 8.75 -2.79 0.35
CA VAL A 54 7.86 -1.68 0.68
C VAL A 54 7.26 -1.20 -0.63
N VAL A 55 5.94 -1.34 -0.76
CA VAL A 55 5.20 -1.12 -2.00
C VAL A 55 4.20 -0.01 -1.80
N VAL A 56 4.08 0.88 -2.79
CA VAL A 56 3.08 1.95 -2.80
C VAL A 56 2.04 1.63 -3.86
N ALA A 57 0.77 1.84 -3.54
CA ALA A 57 -0.31 1.76 -4.50
C ALA A 57 -1.30 2.91 -4.28
N THR A 58 -1.80 3.48 -5.37
CA THR A 58 -2.92 4.41 -5.33
C THR A 58 -4.06 3.82 -6.12
N ILE A 59 -5.28 3.99 -5.62
CA ILE A 59 -6.50 3.57 -6.31
C ILE A 59 -7.48 4.73 -6.34
N GLU A 60 -8.35 4.74 -7.31
CA GLU A 60 -9.33 5.82 -7.42
C GLU A 60 -10.40 5.71 -6.35
N THR A 61 -10.85 4.51 -6.06
CA THR A 61 -11.92 4.27 -5.09
C THR A 61 -11.83 2.89 -4.48
N LEU A 62 -12.35 2.76 -3.27
CA LEU A 62 -12.47 1.47 -2.57
C LEU A 62 -13.71 0.69 -2.98
N ASP A 63 -14.60 1.28 -3.81
CA ASP A 63 -15.84 0.67 -4.25
C ASP A 63 -16.67 0.09 -3.09
N GLY A 64 -16.74 0.82 -1.98
CA GLY A 64 -17.54 0.41 -0.82
C GLY A 64 -16.85 -0.53 0.15
N ASN A 65 -15.64 -0.98 -0.16
CA ASN A 65 -14.87 -1.82 0.76
C ASN A 65 -14.13 -0.96 1.79
N SER A 66 -13.79 -1.55 2.93
CA SER A 66 -12.93 -0.86 3.88
C SER A 66 -11.49 -0.83 3.36
N ILE A 67 -10.73 0.18 3.74
CA ILE A 67 -9.33 0.24 3.32
C ILE A 67 -8.52 -0.88 3.97
N GLU A 68 -8.93 -1.32 5.17
CA GLU A 68 -8.30 -2.45 5.86
C GLU A 68 -8.44 -3.73 5.03
N ASP A 69 -9.65 -4.03 4.60
CA ASP A 69 -9.90 -5.24 3.79
C ASP A 69 -9.22 -5.15 2.42
N TYR A 70 -9.29 -3.98 1.79
CA TYR A 70 -8.71 -3.77 0.47
C TYR A 70 -7.18 -3.92 0.50
N SER A 71 -6.53 -3.27 1.47
CA SER A 71 -5.07 -3.34 1.57
C SER A 71 -4.60 -4.75 1.90
N LEU A 72 -5.31 -5.46 2.75
CA LEU A 72 -4.97 -6.85 3.08
C LEU A 72 -5.12 -7.76 1.85
N ALA A 73 -6.23 -7.62 1.11
CA ALA A 73 -6.45 -8.39 -0.11
C ALA A 73 -5.36 -8.12 -1.15
N MET A 74 -4.99 -6.85 -1.33
CA MET A 74 -3.95 -6.46 -2.27
C MET A 74 -2.58 -7.01 -1.85
N ALA A 75 -2.22 -6.88 -0.59
CA ALA A 75 -0.95 -7.37 -0.09
C ALA A 75 -0.82 -8.88 -0.28
N ARG A 76 -1.90 -9.61 -0.03
CA ARG A 76 -1.94 -11.06 -0.21
C ARG A 76 -1.90 -11.46 -1.68
N SER A 77 -2.72 -10.81 -2.51
CA SER A 77 -2.80 -11.10 -3.94
C SER A 77 -1.46 -10.83 -4.64
N TRP A 78 -0.78 -9.77 -4.26
CA TRP A 78 0.50 -9.40 -4.84
C TRP A 78 1.68 -10.10 -4.17
N LYS A 79 1.43 -10.86 -3.12
CA LYS A 79 2.46 -11.59 -2.37
C LYS A 79 3.59 -10.67 -1.93
N ILE A 80 3.22 -9.52 -1.35
CA ILE A 80 4.20 -8.53 -0.90
C ILE A 80 4.96 -9.09 0.30
N GLY A 81 6.30 -9.07 0.18
CA GLY A 81 7.18 -9.60 1.19
C GLY A 81 7.51 -11.07 0.97
N ASP A 82 8.41 -11.57 1.81
CA ASP A 82 8.84 -12.96 1.77
C ASP A 82 7.82 -13.82 2.53
N SER A 83 7.45 -14.97 1.97
CA SER A 83 6.44 -15.83 2.58
C SER A 83 6.85 -16.39 3.94
N GLU A 84 8.14 -16.54 4.18
CA GLU A 84 8.65 -17.02 5.46
C GLU A 84 8.87 -15.88 6.45
N LYS A 85 9.43 -14.76 5.98
CA LYS A 85 9.78 -13.62 6.84
C LYS A 85 8.61 -12.67 7.07
N ASN A 86 7.60 -12.69 6.21
CA ASN A 86 6.46 -11.77 6.26
C ASN A 86 6.90 -10.31 6.40
N ASN A 87 7.90 -9.92 5.61
CA ASN A 87 8.56 -8.61 5.70
C ASN A 87 8.12 -7.66 4.59
N GLY A 88 6.85 -7.66 4.27
CA GLY A 88 6.27 -6.76 3.30
C GLY A 88 5.48 -5.64 3.94
N VAL A 89 5.46 -4.48 3.28
CA VAL A 89 4.68 -3.32 3.70
C VAL A 89 3.99 -2.75 2.47
N LEU A 90 2.70 -2.46 2.58
CA LEU A 90 1.94 -1.80 1.52
C LEU A 90 1.43 -0.46 2.04
N LEU A 91 1.78 0.62 1.34
CA LEU A 91 1.24 1.95 1.57
C LEU A 91 0.16 2.17 0.50
N LEU A 92 -1.10 2.21 0.92
CA LEU A 92 -2.24 2.34 0.00
C LEU A 92 -2.98 3.66 0.21
N LEU A 93 -3.20 4.38 -0.88
CA LEU A 93 -4.04 5.58 -0.90
C LEU A 93 -5.27 5.35 -1.76
N ALA A 94 -6.46 5.58 -1.20
CA ALA A 94 -7.72 5.62 -1.93
C ALA A 94 -8.10 7.09 -2.10
N VAL A 95 -8.04 7.59 -3.34
CA VAL A 95 -8.13 9.03 -3.60
C VAL A 95 -9.54 9.56 -3.33
N LYS A 96 -10.56 8.88 -3.84
CA LYS A 96 -11.95 9.34 -3.68
C LYS A 96 -12.35 9.44 -2.21
N GLU A 97 -12.03 8.43 -1.44
CA GLU A 97 -12.36 8.40 -0.01
C GLU A 97 -11.37 9.20 0.84
N ARG A 98 -10.25 9.61 0.26
CA ARG A 98 -9.16 10.32 0.94
C ARG A 98 -8.69 9.55 2.17
N LYS A 99 -8.52 8.26 2.01
CA LYS A 99 -8.04 7.37 3.05
C LYS A 99 -6.69 6.80 2.67
N VAL A 100 -5.84 6.62 3.66
CA VAL A 100 -4.50 6.07 3.48
C VAL A 100 -4.25 5.04 4.58
N ARG A 101 -3.56 3.96 4.25
CA ARG A 101 -3.25 2.92 5.21
C ARG A 101 -1.87 2.33 4.93
N ILE A 102 -1.18 1.97 6.00
CA ILE A 102 0.04 1.17 5.93
C ILE A 102 -0.31 -0.23 6.41
N GLU A 103 -0.29 -1.19 5.49
CA GLU A 103 -0.53 -2.60 5.80
C GLU A 103 0.83 -3.25 6.01
N VAL A 104 1.06 -3.84 7.20
CA VAL A 104 2.37 -4.34 7.60
C VAL A 104 2.33 -5.87 7.69
N GLY A 105 3.31 -6.53 7.09
CA GLY A 105 3.45 -7.96 7.18
C GLY A 105 3.77 -8.40 8.61
N TYR A 106 3.36 -9.61 8.94
CA TYR A 106 3.44 -10.13 10.30
C TYR A 106 4.85 -10.04 10.90
N GLY A 107 5.88 -10.29 10.09
CA GLY A 107 7.27 -10.27 10.56
C GLY A 107 7.79 -8.88 10.90
N LEU A 108 7.08 -7.82 10.52
CA LEU A 108 7.49 -6.45 10.79
C LEU A 108 6.64 -5.74 11.83
N GLU A 109 5.65 -6.42 12.41
CA GLU A 109 4.75 -5.79 13.39
C GLU A 109 5.48 -5.25 14.63
N GLY A 110 6.57 -5.90 15.01
CA GLY A 110 7.40 -5.42 16.13
C GLY A 110 8.11 -4.11 15.81
N ALA A 111 8.62 -3.95 14.59
CA ALA A 111 9.30 -2.74 14.15
C ALA A 111 8.33 -1.65 13.75
N LEU A 112 7.17 -2.02 13.23
CA LEU A 112 6.14 -1.10 12.71
C LEU A 112 4.78 -1.43 13.32
N PRO A 113 4.60 -1.23 14.64
CA PRO A 113 3.28 -1.44 15.24
C PRO A 113 2.29 -0.36 14.78
N ASP A 114 1.00 -0.63 14.94
CA ASP A 114 -0.07 0.28 14.49
C ASP A 114 0.10 1.71 15.01
N SER A 115 0.55 1.87 16.23
CA SER A 115 0.77 3.20 16.81
C SER A 115 1.84 3.96 16.04
N LYS A 116 2.88 3.27 15.59
CA LYS A 116 3.97 3.90 14.83
C LYS A 116 3.53 4.22 13.41
N THR A 117 2.84 3.30 12.73
CA THR A 117 2.36 3.56 11.36
C THR A 117 1.34 4.69 11.36
N GLY A 118 0.46 4.73 12.34
CA GLY A 118 -0.48 5.84 12.49
C GLY A 118 0.22 7.18 12.65
N ARG A 119 1.28 7.21 13.45
CA ARG A 119 2.06 8.44 13.66
C ARG A 119 2.77 8.88 12.38
N LEU A 120 3.31 7.94 11.62
CA LEU A 120 3.95 8.27 10.34
C LEU A 120 2.96 8.90 9.37
N LEU A 121 1.75 8.37 9.29
CA LEU A 121 0.70 8.94 8.45
C LEU A 121 0.32 10.35 8.91
N ASP A 122 0.15 10.55 10.20
CA ASP A 122 -0.21 11.86 10.73
C ASP A 122 0.87 12.92 10.49
N LEU A 123 2.14 12.53 10.60
CA LEU A 123 3.25 13.45 10.42
C LEU A 123 3.55 13.77 8.97
N TYR A 124 3.52 12.75 8.09
CA TYR A 124 4.05 12.88 6.74
C TYR A 124 3.00 12.87 5.64
N ALA A 125 1.86 12.22 5.84
CA ALA A 125 0.84 12.14 4.80
C ALA A 125 -0.22 13.23 4.93
N ILE A 126 -0.77 13.40 6.13
CA ILE A 126 -1.94 14.26 6.32
C ILE A 126 -1.67 15.72 5.94
N PRO A 127 -0.56 16.37 6.36
CA PRO A 127 -0.33 17.77 5.97
C PRO A 127 -0.26 17.98 4.46
N PRO A 128 0.54 17.22 3.67
CA PRO A 128 0.52 17.38 2.22
C PRO A 128 -0.82 17.04 1.60
N PHE A 129 -1.53 16.03 2.11
CA PHE A 129 -2.83 15.62 1.55
C PHE A 129 -3.88 16.71 1.69
N LYS A 130 -3.81 17.53 2.73
CA LYS A 130 -4.71 18.68 2.90
C LYS A 130 -4.55 19.68 1.76
N ASN A 131 -3.38 19.73 1.15
CA ASN A 131 -3.09 20.60 0.01
C ASN A 131 -3.19 19.83 -1.31
N ASN A 132 -3.80 18.65 -1.32
CA ASN A 132 -3.90 17.76 -2.48
C ASN A 132 -2.54 17.33 -3.04
N ASP A 133 -1.49 17.41 -2.25
CA ASP A 133 -0.16 16.94 -2.64
C ASP A 133 -0.01 15.47 -2.25
N PHE A 134 -0.69 14.61 -2.98
CA PHE A 134 -0.63 13.16 -2.72
C PHE A 134 0.75 12.61 -2.99
N SER A 135 1.39 13.07 -4.07
CA SER A 135 2.74 12.63 -4.42
C SER A 135 3.75 12.93 -3.32
N GLY A 136 3.75 14.17 -2.84
CA GLY A 136 4.66 14.58 -1.76
C GLY A 136 4.40 13.82 -0.47
N GLY A 137 3.14 13.64 -0.10
CA GLY A 137 2.78 12.90 1.10
C GLY A 137 3.19 11.44 1.05
N LEU A 138 2.90 10.78 -0.05
CA LEU A 138 3.27 9.37 -0.23
C LEU A 138 4.78 9.19 -0.24
N SER A 139 5.50 10.09 -0.92
CA SER A 139 6.96 10.04 -0.95
C SER A 139 7.56 10.22 0.44
N ALA A 140 7.03 11.14 1.23
CA ALA A 140 7.51 11.39 2.59
C ALA A 140 7.27 10.19 3.51
N VAL A 141 6.08 9.57 3.44
CA VAL A 141 5.79 8.36 4.22
C VAL A 141 6.69 7.22 3.80
N TYR A 142 6.86 7.03 2.50
CA TYR A 142 7.71 5.96 1.96
C TYR A 142 9.14 6.09 2.47
N ASN A 143 9.70 7.29 2.42
CA ASN A 143 11.05 7.54 2.92
C ASN A 143 11.17 7.27 4.42
N ALA A 144 10.13 7.57 5.18
CA ALA A 144 10.11 7.32 6.62
C ALA A 144 9.99 5.82 6.94
N LEU A 145 9.37 5.03 6.06
CA LEU A 145 9.25 3.58 6.24
C LEU A 145 10.56 2.86 5.98
N ILE A 146 11.38 3.39 5.10
CA ILE A 146 12.67 2.80 4.76
C ILE A 146 13.73 3.23 5.74
#